data_52b642154280c6918b9b7dc5b7912962
#
_entry.id   52b642154280c6918b9b7dc5b7912962
#
_cell.length_a   1.000
_cell.length_b   1.000
_cell.length_c   1.000
_cell.angle_alpha   90.00
_cell.angle_beta   90.00
_cell.angle_gamma   90.00
#
_symmetry.space_group_name_H-M   'P 1'
#
loop_
_entity.id
_entity.type
_entity.pdbx_description
1 polymer ?
#
loop_
_entity_poly.entity_id
_entity_poly.type
_entity_poly.pdbx_seq_one_letter_code
_entity_poly.pdbx_strand_id
1 'polypeptide(L)'
;MKKKFLVLLAGLAAFSQAVQAQNASPDNQVSEKLKKDLSGLGKKGEWYFSWGYNKEWYTGSNLHIKQPSLGNDYTFVDVRAHDKPGWDHDFFSKGLTIPQYNYRIGYFFKDNWALEISFDHTKYVVATNQLLHVKGTVNGQQVNEFISNRPDANGNRYLEYQLNNGANFLMANIVHRTHLTNFNKPWFDASLFLKGGLGVMVPHVDATINGQHNNADFQFGGFGADAEAGVRATFWRHAYLEFANKIDGLAYSHLHIGNGEAKQTFGCYQLVLSLGLTLPAKGSKAQ
;
A
#
# COMPACT_ATOMS: atom_id res chain seq x y z
N MET A 1 -12.23 -14.65 -1.01
CA MET A 1 -11.84 -14.14 0.31
C MET A 1 -11.08 -15.15 1.16
N LYS A 2 -11.53 -16.40 1.34
CA LYS A 2 -10.88 -17.41 2.22
C LYS A 2 -9.39 -17.71 1.90
N LYS A 3 -9.00 -17.80 0.62
CA LYS A 3 -7.59 -18.07 0.23
C LYS A 3 -6.64 -16.90 0.50
N LYS A 4 -7.13 -15.64 0.45
CA LYS A 4 -6.31 -14.43 0.67
C LYS A 4 -6.01 -14.21 2.16
N PHE A 5 -6.96 -14.57 3.03
CA PHE A 5 -6.78 -14.54 4.49
C PHE A 5 -5.77 -15.61 4.97
N LEU A 6 -5.69 -16.73 4.24
CA LEU A 6 -4.74 -17.81 4.53
C LEU A 6 -3.27 -17.39 4.30
N VAL A 7 -3.00 -16.56 3.29
CA VAL A 7 -1.65 -16.05 3.00
C VAL A 7 -1.20 -15.08 4.08
N LEU A 8 -2.10 -14.24 4.59
CA LEU A 8 -1.80 -13.33 5.71
C LEU A 8 -1.50 -14.11 7.00
N LEU A 9 -2.29 -15.13 7.32
CA LEU A 9 -2.08 -16.01 8.47
C LEU A 9 -0.79 -16.83 8.33
N ALA A 10 -0.45 -17.31 7.13
CA ALA A 10 0.80 -18.02 6.87
C ALA A 10 2.02 -17.10 7.04
N GLY A 11 1.93 -15.84 6.63
CA GLY A 11 2.97 -14.83 6.85
C GLY A 11 3.20 -14.54 8.33
N LEU A 12 2.12 -14.39 9.12
CA LEU A 12 2.18 -14.17 10.56
C LEU A 12 2.68 -15.41 11.32
N ALA A 13 2.31 -16.63 10.89
CA ALA A 13 2.78 -17.86 11.49
C ALA A 13 4.28 -18.11 11.20
N ALA A 14 4.75 -17.82 9.98
CA ALA A 14 6.17 -17.86 9.64
C ALA A 14 6.98 -16.84 10.45
N PHE A 15 6.39 -15.66 10.72
CA PHE A 15 6.99 -14.64 11.57
C PHE A 15 7.17 -15.13 13.01
N SER A 16 6.16 -15.76 13.61
CA SER A 16 6.24 -16.27 14.99
C SER A 16 7.25 -17.41 15.13
N GLN A 17 7.36 -18.29 14.13
CA GLN A 17 8.36 -19.36 14.12
C GLN A 17 9.80 -18.85 13.94
N ALA A 18 10.00 -17.81 13.11
CA ALA A 18 11.31 -17.19 12.94
C ALA A 18 11.80 -16.48 14.21
N VAL A 19 10.90 -15.86 14.97
CA VAL A 19 11.20 -15.25 16.28
C VAL A 19 11.57 -16.30 17.32
N GLN A 20 10.93 -17.47 17.32
CA GLN A 20 11.26 -18.57 18.24
C GLN A 20 12.59 -19.26 17.91
N ALA A 21 12.97 -19.34 16.63
CA ALA A 21 14.24 -19.94 16.20
C ALA A 21 15.48 -19.13 16.63
N GLN A 22 15.33 -17.85 17.04
CA GLN A 22 16.44 -17.02 17.52
C GLN A 22 17.00 -17.41 18.89
N ASN A 23 16.33 -18.30 19.63
CA ASN A 23 16.74 -18.69 20.99
C ASN A 23 17.70 -19.89 21.06
N ALA A 24 18.13 -20.43 19.91
CA ALA A 24 19.15 -21.48 19.88
C ALA A 24 20.55 -20.87 19.88
N SER A 25 21.38 -21.18 20.87
CA SER A 25 22.74 -20.65 21.04
C SER A 25 23.64 -20.97 19.87
N PRO A 26 24.15 -19.98 19.12
CA PRO A 26 25.21 -20.21 18.15
C PRO A 26 26.59 -20.12 18.79
N ASP A 27 27.55 -20.77 18.16
CA ASP A 27 28.97 -20.73 18.51
C ASP A 27 29.46 -19.26 18.64
N ASN A 28 29.96 -18.89 19.83
CA ASN A 28 30.25 -17.52 20.24
C ASN A 28 31.24 -16.78 19.32
N GLN A 29 32.21 -17.46 18.69
CA GLN A 29 33.20 -16.82 17.82
C GLN A 29 32.64 -16.39 16.47
N VAL A 30 31.75 -17.19 15.88
CA VAL A 30 31.04 -16.84 14.63
C VAL A 30 30.10 -15.65 14.86
N SER A 31 29.46 -15.60 16.03
CA SER A 31 28.57 -14.51 16.45
C SER A 31 29.29 -13.15 16.55
N GLU A 32 30.52 -13.12 17.10
CA GLU A 32 31.28 -11.86 17.27
C GLU A 32 31.77 -11.28 15.95
N LYS A 33 32.25 -12.14 15.04
CA LYS A 33 32.67 -11.71 13.71
C LYS A 33 31.51 -11.15 12.89
N LEU A 34 30.36 -11.83 12.91
CA LEU A 34 29.12 -11.36 12.27
C LEU A 34 28.66 -10.01 12.83
N LYS A 35 28.69 -9.83 14.13
CA LYS A 35 28.36 -8.54 14.77
C LYS A 35 29.24 -7.39 14.28
N LYS A 36 30.53 -7.65 14.05
CA LYS A 36 31.47 -6.65 13.54
C LYS A 36 31.25 -6.36 12.04
N ASP A 37 30.99 -7.37 11.24
CA ASP A 37 30.83 -7.25 9.79
C ASP A 37 29.49 -6.60 9.40
N LEU A 38 28.45 -6.75 10.25
CA LEU A 38 27.13 -6.12 10.09
C LEU A 38 26.98 -4.84 10.92
N SER A 39 28.08 -4.34 11.50
CA SER A 39 28.05 -3.11 12.29
C SER A 39 27.46 -1.95 11.49
N GLY A 40 26.50 -1.23 12.08
CA GLY A 40 25.84 -0.09 11.45
C GLY A 40 24.52 -0.40 10.74
N LEU A 41 24.18 -1.67 10.48
CA LEU A 41 22.84 -2.04 10.00
C LEU A 41 21.85 -2.16 11.16
N GLY A 42 20.67 -1.57 11.03
CA GLY A 42 19.66 -1.49 12.10
C GLY A 42 20.10 -0.63 13.29
N LYS A 43 21.17 0.14 13.16
CA LYS A 43 21.73 0.95 14.24
C LYS A 43 21.30 2.41 14.12
N LYS A 44 21.19 3.08 15.26
CA LYS A 44 20.95 4.52 15.30
C LYS A 44 21.91 5.25 14.37
N GLY A 45 21.37 6.07 13.45
CA GLY A 45 22.13 6.82 12.46
C GLY A 45 22.13 6.19 11.06
N GLU A 46 21.60 4.98 10.87
CA GLU A 46 21.39 4.42 9.54
C GLU A 46 20.27 5.17 8.82
N TRP A 47 20.51 5.48 7.55
CA TRP A 47 19.50 5.94 6.60
C TRP A 47 19.25 4.87 5.55
N TYR A 48 18.03 4.80 5.06
CA TYR A 48 17.71 3.95 3.91
C TYR A 48 16.70 4.62 2.99
N PHE A 49 16.77 4.22 1.73
CA PHE A 49 15.83 4.63 0.69
C PHE A 49 15.47 3.41 -0.16
N SER A 50 14.22 3.29 -0.56
CA SER A 50 13.80 2.31 -1.56
C SER A 50 12.82 2.87 -2.56
N TRP A 51 12.83 2.24 -3.71
CA TRP A 51 11.82 2.32 -4.74
C TRP A 51 11.30 0.90 -4.98
N GLY A 52 10.00 0.78 -5.19
CA GLY A 52 9.39 -0.52 -5.37
C GLY A 52 8.13 -0.46 -6.20
N TYR A 53 7.54 -1.64 -6.32
CA TYR A 53 6.31 -1.91 -7.02
C TYR A 53 5.33 -2.59 -6.07
N ASN A 54 4.02 -2.29 -6.19
CA ASN A 54 2.97 -2.89 -5.39
C ASN A 54 1.86 -3.48 -6.27
N LYS A 55 1.25 -4.54 -5.76
CA LYS A 55 0.05 -5.19 -6.28
C LYS A 55 -1.04 -5.09 -5.22
N GLU A 56 -2.26 -4.71 -5.62
CA GLU A 56 -3.29 -4.32 -4.68
C GLU A 56 -4.59 -5.10 -4.83
N TRP A 57 -5.28 -5.25 -3.72
CA TRP A 57 -6.64 -5.76 -3.63
C TRP A 57 -7.44 -4.91 -2.66
N TYR A 58 -8.63 -4.52 -3.09
CA TYR A 58 -9.52 -3.66 -2.33
C TYR A 58 -10.69 -4.42 -1.74
N THR A 59 -11.15 -4.00 -0.57
CA THR A 59 -12.44 -4.45 -0.04
C THR A 59 -13.57 -3.82 -0.83
N GLY A 60 -14.77 -4.45 -0.83
CA GLY A 60 -15.99 -3.76 -1.20
C GLY A 60 -16.21 -2.54 -0.29
N SER A 61 -16.81 -1.49 -0.81
CA SER A 61 -16.99 -0.24 -0.09
C SER A 61 -18.20 0.55 -0.56
N ASN A 62 -18.70 1.41 0.31
CA ASN A 62 -19.79 2.33 -0.01
C ASN A 62 -19.21 3.63 -0.58
N LEU A 63 -19.56 3.95 -1.82
CA LEU A 63 -19.23 5.21 -2.48
C LEU A 63 -20.44 6.14 -2.38
N HIS A 64 -20.37 7.12 -1.52
CA HIS A 64 -21.42 8.13 -1.33
C HIS A 64 -21.17 9.33 -2.24
N ILE A 65 -22.20 9.75 -2.96
CA ILE A 65 -22.21 10.87 -3.92
C ILE A 65 -23.18 11.93 -3.41
N LYS A 66 -22.70 13.17 -3.33
CA LYS A 66 -23.49 14.32 -2.96
C LYS A 66 -23.34 15.44 -3.96
N GLN A 67 -24.39 15.76 -4.70
CA GLN A 67 -24.46 16.81 -5.73
C GLN A 67 -25.73 17.65 -5.52
N PRO A 68 -25.70 18.60 -4.58
CA PRO A 68 -26.91 19.34 -4.17
C PRO A 68 -27.60 20.08 -5.33
N SER A 69 -26.83 20.66 -6.27
CA SER A 69 -27.34 21.37 -7.45
C SER A 69 -28.13 20.47 -8.41
N LEU A 70 -27.91 19.14 -8.33
CA LEU A 70 -28.58 18.12 -9.15
C LEU A 70 -29.66 17.37 -8.36
N GLY A 71 -29.87 17.71 -7.08
CA GLY A 71 -30.76 16.96 -6.21
C GLY A 71 -30.28 15.54 -5.91
N ASN A 72 -28.95 15.31 -5.90
CA ASN A 72 -28.34 14.01 -5.69
C ASN A 72 -27.73 13.90 -4.28
N ASP A 73 -28.17 12.85 -3.56
CA ASP A 73 -27.59 12.44 -2.27
C ASP A 73 -27.83 10.93 -2.12
N TYR A 74 -26.91 10.13 -2.65
CA TYR A 74 -27.06 8.67 -2.73
C TYR A 74 -25.76 7.92 -2.57
N THR A 75 -25.86 6.63 -2.34
CA THR A 75 -24.72 5.73 -2.11
C THR A 75 -24.79 4.55 -3.08
N PHE A 76 -23.70 4.28 -3.74
CA PHE A 76 -23.41 2.99 -4.34
C PHE A 76 -22.94 2.05 -3.24
N VAL A 77 -23.74 1.04 -2.92
CA VAL A 77 -23.49 0.13 -1.81
C VAL A 77 -22.60 -1.02 -2.29
N ASP A 78 -21.58 -1.37 -1.49
CA ASP A 78 -20.66 -2.48 -1.71
C ASP A 78 -20.01 -2.50 -3.11
N VAL A 79 -19.54 -1.33 -3.55
CA VAL A 79 -18.83 -1.20 -4.84
C VAL A 79 -17.52 -1.96 -4.80
N ARG A 80 -17.30 -2.81 -5.80
CA ARG A 80 -16.05 -3.53 -5.98
C ARG A 80 -15.11 -2.77 -6.90
N ALA A 81 -13.83 -2.80 -6.55
CA ALA A 81 -12.77 -2.19 -7.34
C ALA A 81 -11.55 -3.11 -7.45
N HIS A 82 -10.68 -2.78 -8.38
CA HIS A 82 -9.41 -3.46 -8.60
C HIS A 82 -8.31 -2.43 -8.86
N ASP A 83 -7.07 -2.87 -8.75
CA ASP A 83 -5.93 -2.10 -9.22
C ASP A 83 -5.89 -2.02 -10.76
N LYS A 84 -5.06 -1.14 -11.29
CA LYS A 84 -4.82 -1.08 -12.73
C LYS A 84 -3.67 -2.04 -13.05
N PRO A 85 -3.93 -3.18 -13.71
CA PRO A 85 -2.92 -4.19 -13.94
C PRO A 85 -1.80 -3.62 -14.83
N GLY A 86 -0.56 -3.67 -14.31
CA GLY A 86 0.64 -3.35 -15.06
C GLY A 86 1.32 -4.60 -15.59
N TRP A 87 1.48 -5.59 -14.72
CA TRP A 87 2.25 -6.80 -15.01
C TRP A 87 1.42 -8.09 -15.05
N ASP A 88 0.12 -8.02 -14.77
CA ASP A 88 -0.72 -9.21 -14.59
C ASP A 88 -0.94 -10.02 -15.87
N HIS A 89 -0.82 -9.38 -17.03
CA HIS A 89 -1.19 -10.02 -18.29
C HIS A 89 -0.04 -10.15 -19.30
N ASP A 90 1.04 -9.34 -19.18
CA ASP A 90 2.08 -9.32 -20.20
C ASP A 90 3.44 -8.82 -19.69
N PHE A 91 3.96 -9.45 -18.65
CA PHE A 91 5.24 -9.07 -18.05
C PHE A 91 6.42 -8.99 -19.04
N PHE A 92 6.39 -9.82 -20.08
CA PHE A 92 7.46 -9.90 -21.08
C PHE A 92 7.11 -9.27 -22.43
N SER A 93 5.86 -8.88 -22.69
CA SER A 93 5.40 -8.38 -23.99
C SER A 93 5.19 -6.87 -24.04
N LYS A 94 4.91 -6.24 -22.91
CA LYS A 94 4.81 -4.78 -22.78
C LYS A 94 6.04 -4.28 -22.04
N GLY A 95 6.70 -3.27 -22.57
CA GLY A 95 7.81 -2.62 -21.88
C GLY A 95 7.41 -2.24 -20.46
N LEU A 96 8.39 -2.05 -19.58
CA LEU A 96 8.23 -1.69 -18.14
C LEU A 96 7.37 -0.42 -17.97
N THR A 97 6.08 -0.51 -18.25
CA THR A 97 5.13 0.48 -17.78
C THR A 97 4.85 0.14 -16.32
N ILE A 98 5.40 0.92 -15.42
CA ILE A 98 5.19 0.79 -13.99
C ILE A 98 4.00 1.67 -13.62
N PRO A 99 2.75 1.14 -13.63
CA PRO A 99 1.57 1.94 -13.32
C PRO A 99 1.43 2.19 -11.82
N GLN A 100 2.14 1.43 -10.99
CA GLN A 100 2.10 1.47 -9.54
C GLN A 100 3.54 1.44 -9.02
N TYR A 101 3.84 2.35 -8.11
CA TYR A 101 5.19 2.43 -7.53
C TYR A 101 5.11 2.96 -6.11
N ASN A 102 6.15 2.69 -5.35
CA ASN A 102 6.28 3.20 -4.00
C ASN A 102 7.70 3.72 -3.74
N TYR A 103 7.78 4.69 -2.84
CA TYR A 103 9.02 5.24 -2.33
C TYR A 103 9.04 5.15 -0.82
N ARG A 104 10.19 4.86 -0.26
CA ARG A 104 10.42 4.82 1.18
C ARG A 104 11.70 5.58 1.49
N ILE A 105 11.68 6.41 2.52
CA ILE A 105 12.86 6.98 3.15
C ILE A 105 12.75 6.82 4.65
N GLY A 106 13.77 6.24 5.28
CA GLY A 106 13.75 5.98 6.72
C GLY A 106 15.06 6.28 7.40
N TYR A 107 14.95 6.58 8.69
CA TYR A 107 16.07 6.89 9.58
C TYR A 107 15.93 6.13 10.89
N PHE A 108 16.99 5.39 11.27
CA PHE A 108 17.05 4.71 12.55
C PHE A 108 17.42 5.71 13.65
N PHE A 109 16.42 6.13 14.44
CA PHE A 109 16.63 7.03 15.58
C PHE A 109 17.12 6.30 16.83
N LYS A 110 16.93 4.97 16.88
CA LYS A 110 17.37 4.04 17.91
C LYS A 110 17.69 2.70 17.24
N ASP A 111 18.55 1.89 17.87
CA ASP A 111 18.85 0.54 17.40
C ASP A 111 17.55 -0.25 17.18
N ASN A 112 17.40 -0.81 15.99
CA ASN A 112 16.25 -1.56 15.49
C ASN A 112 14.96 -0.76 15.30
N TRP A 113 14.94 0.55 15.59
CA TRP A 113 13.75 1.39 15.45
C TRP A 113 14.00 2.57 14.52
N ALA A 114 13.16 2.71 13.51
CA ALA A 114 13.23 3.82 12.55
C ALA A 114 11.92 4.57 12.44
N LEU A 115 12.03 5.83 12.01
CA LEU A 115 10.94 6.58 11.38
C LEU A 115 11.08 6.42 9.87
N GLU A 116 9.96 6.20 9.19
CA GLU A 116 9.90 6.08 7.74
C GLU A 116 8.78 6.97 7.20
N ILE A 117 9.09 7.71 6.14
CA ILE A 117 8.06 8.32 5.29
C ILE A 117 7.92 7.43 4.07
N SER A 118 6.70 7.04 3.78
CA SER A 118 6.36 6.23 2.62
C SER A 118 5.36 6.94 1.72
N PHE A 119 5.53 6.76 0.42
CA PHE A 119 4.60 7.20 -0.61
C PHE A 119 4.23 6.01 -1.48
N ASP A 120 2.95 5.67 -1.52
CA ASP A 120 2.41 4.59 -2.35
C ASP A 120 1.52 5.19 -3.44
N HIS A 121 1.96 5.07 -4.69
CA HIS A 121 1.17 5.43 -5.86
C HIS A 121 0.33 4.24 -6.28
N THR A 122 -0.89 4.18 -5.77
CA THR A 122 -1.83 3.08 -5.96
C THR A 122 -2.91 3.43 -6.99
N LYS A 123 -3.56 2.44 -7.55
CA LYS A 123 -4.65 2.64 -8.54
C LYS A 123 -5.92 1.98 -8.04
N TYR A 124 -6.96 2.77 -7.88
CA TYR A 124 -8.30 2.27 -7.53
C TYR A 124 -9.23 2.47 -8.70
N VAL A 125 -9.75 1.39 -9.27
CA VAL A 125 -10.66 1.43 -10.43
C VAL A 125 -11.91 0.62 -10.13
N VAL A 126 -13.07 1.26 -10.18
CA VAL A 126 -14.36 0.57 -10.01
C VAL A 126 -14.56 -0.47 -11.10
N ALA A 127 -14.90 -1.69 -10.70
CA ALA A 127 -15.06 -2.82 -11.62
C ALA A 127 -16.23 -2.59 -12.60
N THR A 128 -16.01 -2.92 -13.87
CA THR A 128 -16.98 -2.66 -14.95
C THR A 128 -18.19 -3.58 -14.89
N ASN A 129 -18.00 -4.87 -14.71
CA ASN A 129 -19.04 -5.89 -14.83
C ASN A 129 -19.65 -6.23 -13.47
N GLN A 130 -20.21 -5.25 -12.77
CA GLN A 130 -20.91 -5.47 -11.51
C GLN A 130 -22.33 -4.91 -11.54
N LEU A 131 -23.18 -5.42 -10.67
CA LEU A 131 -24.49 -4.87 -10.39
C LEU A 131 -24.30 -3.87 -9.25
N LEU A 132 -24.60 -2.60 -9.52
CA LEU A 132 -24.53 -1.52 -8.54
C LEU A 132 -25.85 -1.43 -7.79
N HIS A 133 -25.80 -1.45 -6.46
CA HIS A 133 -26.95 -1.14 -5.63
C HIS A 133 -26.94 0.36 -5.30
N VAL A 134 -27.87 1.12 -5.86
CA VAL A 134 -28.00 2.57 -5.68
C VAL A 134 -29.09 2.85 -4.66
N LYS A 135 -28.77 3.57 -3.59
CA LYS A 135 -29.70 3.87 -2.51
C LYS A 135 -29.57 5.34 -2.07
N GLY A 136 -30.69 6.05 -2.04
CA GLY A 136 -30.74 7.46 -1.63
C GLY A 136 -31.60 8.30 -2.55
N THR A 137 -31.22 9.55 -2.77
CA THR A 137 -31.96 10.48 -3.62
C THR A 137 -31.19 10.74 -4.93
N VAL A 138 -31.78 10.46 -6.06
CA VAL A 138 -31.24 10.74 -7.41
C VAL A 138 -32.21 11.66 -8.12
N ASN A 139 -31.73 12.82 -8.60
CA ASN A 139 -32.56 13.86 -9.26
C ASN A 139 -33.82 14.23 -8.43
N GLY A 140 -33.68 14.32 -7.12
CA GLY A 140 -34.75 14.66 -6.19
C GLY A 140 -35.71 13.50 -5.87
N GLN A 141 -35.52 12.33 -6.44
CA GLN A 141 -36.39 11.15 -6.22
C GLN A 141 -35.71 10.09 -5.38
N GLN A 142 -36.43 9.48 -4.45
CA GLN A 142 -35.93 8.36 -3.65
C GLN A 142 -35.76 7.12 -4.52
N VAL A 143 -34.58 6.50 -4.46
CA VAL A 143 -34.27 5.27 -5.19
C VAL A 143 -33.71 4.21 -4.24
N ASN A 144 -33.95 2.96 -4.57
CA ASN A 144 -33.35 1.79 -3.93
C ASN A 144 -33.39 0.66 -4.96
N GLU A 145 -32.45 0.69 -5.89
CA GLU A 145 -32.47 -0.14 -7.08
C GLU A 145 -31.11 -0.72 -7.44
N PHE A 146 -31.12 -1.72 -8.30
CA PHE A 146 -29.92 -2.35 -8.82
C PHE A 146 -29.74 -1.99 -10.29
N ILE A 147 -28.58 -1.41 -10.63
CA ILE A 147 -28.23 -0.93 -11.96
C ILE A 147 -27.01 -1.69 -12.47
N SER A 148 -27.09 -2.17 -13.71
CA SER A 148 -25.93 -2.81 -14.36
C SER A 148 -24.86 -1.79 -14.70
N ASN A 149 -23.60 -2.06 -14.29
CA ASN A 149 -22.44 -1.26 -14.66
C ASN A 149 -21.70 -1.83 -15.89
N ARG A 150 -22.40 -2.62 -16.71
CA ARG A 150 -21.83 -3.08 -17.98
C ARG A 150 -21.84 -1.93 -18.98
N PRO A 151 -20.81 -1.84 -19.84
CA PRO A 151 -20.82 -0.88 -20.95
C PRO A 151 -22.07 -1.09 -21.84
N ASP A 152 -22.68 0.00 -22.27
CA ASP A 152 -23.72 0.01 -23.30
C ASP A 152 -23.10 -0.19 -24.70
N ALA A 153 -23.90 -0.12 -25.75
CA ALA A 153 -23.46 -0.26 -27.13
C ALA A 153 -22.44 0.81 -27.58
N ASN A 154 -22.39 1.95 -26.88
CA ASN A 154 -21.47 3.05 -27.12
C ASN A 154 -20.25 3.00 -26.21
N GLY A 155 -20.18 2.01 -25.31
CA GLY A 155 -19.11 1.87 -24.32
C GLY A 155 -19.32 2.66 -23.03
N ASN A 156 -20.43 3.38 -22.85
CA ASN A 156 -20.71 4.16 -21.66
C ASN A 156 -21.17 3.25 -20.50
N ARG A 157 -20.81 3.63 -19.29
CA ARG A 157 -21.21 2.96 -18.06
C ARG A 157 -21.96 3.91 -17.12
N TYR A 158 -22.76 3.35 -16.24
CA TYR A 158 -23.48 4.14 -15.26
C TYR A 158 -22.53 4.81 -14.25
N LEU A 159 -21.49 4.10 -13.85
CA LEU A 159 -20.45 4.59 -12.96
C LEU A 159 -19.07 4.24 -13.54
N GLU A 160 -18.31 5.25 -13.90
CA GLU A 160 -16.88 5.21 -14.05
C GLU A 160 -16.27 6.03 -12.92
N TYR A 161 -15.56 5.39 -12.04
CA TYR A 161 -14.89 6.06 -10.94
C TYR A 161 -13.53 5.42 -10.71
N GLN A 162 -12.51 6.25 -10.78
CA GLN A 162 -11.15 5.82 -10.58
C GLN A 162 -10.32 6.91 -9.89
N LEU A 163 -9.41 6.46 -9.06
CA LEU A 163 -8.33 7.27 -8.53
C LEU A 163 -7.10 6.98 -9.41
N ASN A 164 -7.11 7.57 -10.62
CA ASN A 164 -6.31 7.12 -11.78
C ASN A 164 -4.84 7.55 -11.72
N ASN A 165 -4.56 8.83 -11.43
CA ASN A 165 -3.20 9.31 -11.21
C ASN A 165 -2.75 9.06 -9.75
N GLY A 166 -3.35 8.05 -9.15
CA GLY A 166 -3.06 7.50 -7.85
C GLY A 166 -4.12 7.84 -6.80
N ALA A 167 -4.43 6.84 -6.00
CA ALA A 167 -5.10 7.04 -4.72
C ALA A 167 -4.13 7.64 -3.68
N ASN A 168 -2.84 7.59 -3.95
CA ASN A 168 -1.67 8.19 -3.31
C ASN A 168 -1.74 8.26 -1.78
N PHE A 169 -0.99 7.38 -1.12
CA PHE A 169 -0.90 7.33 0.33
C PHE A 169 0.46 7.88 0.76
N LEU A 170 0.46 8.98 1.50
CA LEU A 170 1.66 9.54 2.12
C LEU A 170 1.59 9.24 3.62
N MET A 171 2.41 8.29 4.09
CA MET A 171 2.36 7.75 5.44
C MET A 171 3.63 8.06 6.21
N ALA A 172 3.48 8.25 7.53
CA ALA A 172 4.58 8.31 8.49
C ALA A 172 4.51 7.06 9.37
N ASN A 173 5.54 6.23 9.30
CA ASN A 173 5.59 4.91 9.91
C ASN A 173 6.64 4.82 11.01
N ILE A 174 6.34 4.08 12.05
CA ILE A 174 7.32 3.51 12.97
C ILE A 174 7.71 2.13 12.43
N VAL A 175 8.99 1.88 12.33
CA VAL A 175 9.56 0.62 11.82
C VAL A 175 10.34 -0.06 12.95
N HIS A 176 10.09 -1.34 13.14
CA HIS A 176 10.94 -2.21 13.93
C HIS A 176 11.58 -3.26 13.03
N ARG A 177 12.91 -3.36 13.05
CA ARG A 177 13.67 -4.33 12.24
C ARG A 177 14.47 -5.27 13.13
N THR A 178 14.38 -6.57 12.87
CA THR A 178 15.07 -7.63 13.61
C THR A 178 15.93 -8.45 12.65
N HIS A 179 17.24 -8.54 12.94
CA HIS A 179 18.18 -9.32 12.14
C HIS A 179 18.05 -10.82 12.43
N LEU A 180 18.06 -11.63 11.38
CA LEU A 180 18.01 -13.10 11.45
C LEU A 180 19.44 -13.65 11.46
N THR A 181 20.07 -13.64 12.63
CA THR A 181 21.51 -13.91 12.79
C THR A 181 21.98 -15.25 12.23
N ASN A 182 21.12 -16.28 12.21
CA ASN A 182 21.43 -17.61 11.69
C ASN A 182 21.68 -17.65 10.17
N PHE A 183 21.21 -16.64 9.43
CA PHE A 183 21.33 -16.57 7.96
C PHE A 183 22.38 -15.55 7.50
N ASN A 184 22.91 -14.75 8.41
CA ASN A 184 23.76 -13.62 8.06
C ASN A 184 25.18 -14.06 7.73
N LYS A 185 25.78 -13.41 6.72
CA LYS A 185 27.14 -13.57 6.25
C LYS A 185 27.81 -12.19 6.20
N PRO A 186 29.14 -12.08 6.09
CA PRO A 186 29.81 -10.78 5.98
C PRO A 186 29.30 -9.88 4.84
N TRP A 187 28.78 -10.49 3.77
CA TRP A 187 28.24 -9.82 2.59
C TRP A 187 26.72 -9.83 2.50
N PHE A 188 26.01 -10.50 3.44
CA PHE A 188 24.58 -10.73 3.39
C PHE A 188 23.95 -10.63 4.78
N ASP A 189 22.89 -9.86 4.90
CA ASP A 189 22.04 -9.76 6.09
C ASP A 189 20.59 -10.05 5.72
N ALA A 190 19.98 -10.96 6.47
CA ALA A 190 18.54 -11.19 6.43
C ALA A 190 17.88 -10.58 7.66
N SER A 191 16.82 -9.83 7.47
CA SER A 191 16.08 -9.22 8.56
C SER A 191 14.57 -9.27 8.31
N LEU A 192 13.83 -9.32 9.42
CA LEU A 192 12.38 -9.13 9.45
C LEU A 192 12.08 -7.69 9.85
N PHE A 193 10.97 -7.15 9.37
CA PHE A 193 10.49 -5.86 9.83
C PHE A 193 8.97 -5.86 10.02
N LEU A 194 8.57 -5.01 10.95
CA LEU A 194 7.18 -4.60 11.15
C LEU A 194 7.12 -3.08 11.05
N LYS A 195 6.11 -2.57 10.38
CA LYS A 195 5.84 -1.15 10.27
C LYS A 195 4.39 -0.88 10.61
N GLY A 196 4.10 0.30 11.10
CA GLY A 196 2.75 0.79 11.27
C GLY A 196 2.74 2.30 11.34
N GLY A 197 1.74 2.91 10.75
CA GLY A 197 1.69 4.35 10.63
C GLY A 197 0.33 4.95 10.35
N LEU A 198 0.36 6.26 10.27
CA LEU A 198 -0.78 7.11 9.91
C LEU A 198 -0.34 8.04 8.80
N GLY A 199 -1.30 8.47 7.99
CA GLY A 199 -0.99 9.37 6.91
C GLY A 199 -2.19 10.03 6.27
N VAL A 200 -1.89 10.72 5.18
CA VAL A 200 -2.87 11.46 4.38
C VAL A 200 -2.94 10.88 2.98
N MET A 201 -4.12 11.01 2.37
CA MET A 201 -4.32 10.65 0.97
C MET A 201 -4.35 11.89 0.09
N VAL A 202 -3.70 11.79 -1.07
CA VAL A 202 -3.65 12.85 -2.08
C VAL A 202 -4.11 12.27 -3.43
N PRO A 203 -5.40 11.92 -3.57
CA PRO A 203 -5.91 11.30 -4.78
C PRO A 203 -6.06 12.27 -5.94
N HIS A 204 -6.05 11.71 -7.15
CA HIS A 204 -6.54 12.33 -8.35
C HIS A 204 -7.80 11.58 -8.81
N VAL A 205 -8.93 12.28 -8.83
CA VAL A 205 -10.23 11.67 -9.15
C VAL A 205 -10.54 11.86 -10.62
N ASP A 206 -10.82 10.75 -11.31
CA ASP A 206 -11.35 10.73 -12.66
C ASP A 206 -12.66 9.92 -12.63
N ALA A 207 -13.79 10.58 -12.86
CA ALA A 207 -15.10 10.00 -12.69
C ALA A 207 -16.09 10.42 -13.77
N THR A 208 -16.87 9.47 -14.27
CA THR A 208 -18.09 9.73 -15.05
C THR A 208 -19.26 9.15 -14.27
N ILE A 209 -20.19 9.99 -13.85
CA ILE A 209 -21.35 9.62 -13.06
C ILE A 209 -22.58 10.18 -13.79
N ASN A 210 -23.55 9.31 -14.13
CA ASN A 210 -24.73 9.69 -14.92
C ASN A 210 -24.38 10.46 -16.21
N GLY A 211 -23.31 10.07 -16.91
CA GLY A 211 -22.85 10.71 -18.14
C GLY A 211 -22.11 12.05 -17.94
N GLN A 212 -21.96 12.51 -16.71
CA GLN A 212 -21.17 13.72 -16.41
C GLN A 212 -19.75 13.32 -16.07
N HIS A 213 -18.81 13.68 -16.93
CA HIS A 213 -17.39 13.45 -16.73
C HIS A 213 -16.75 14.55 -15.89
N ASN A 214 -15.91 14.16 -14.95
CA ASN A 214 -15.06 15.03 -14.16
C ASN A 214 -13.66 14.42 -14.03
N ASN A 215 -12.67 15.26 -14.27
CA ASN A 215 -11.27 14.93 -14.03
C ASN A 215 -10.69 16.04 -13.14
N ALA A 216 -10.70 15.79 -11.84
CA ALA A 216 -10.24 16.77 -10.86
C ALA A 216 -8.73 16.62 -10.62
N ASP A 217 -8.06 17.72 -10.37
CA ASP A 217 -6.65 17.78 -9.96
C ASP A 217 -6.41 17.01 -8.64
N PHE A 218 -5.14 16.82 -8.30
CA PHE A 218 -4.76 16.28 -7.00
C PHE A 218 -5.36 17.12 -5.88
N GLN A 219 -5.92 16.43 -4.89
CA GLN A 219 -6.60 17.05 -3.78
C GLN A 219 -6.30 16.33 -2.47
N PHE A 220 -6.48 17.04 -1.35
CA PHE A 220 -6.49 16.37 -0.06
C PHE A 220 -7.71 15.45 0.03
N GLY A 221 -7.49 14.16 0.22
CA GLY A 221 -8.55 13.14 0.20
C GLY A 221 -9.00 12.68 1.57
N GLY A 222 -8.20 12.89 2.61
CA GLY A 222 -8.50 12.40 3.95
C GLY A 222 -7.33 11.69 4.62
N PHE A 223 -7.63 10.75 5.51
CA PHE A 223 -6.65 10.09 6.37
C PHE A 223 -6.69 8.58 6.23
N GLY A 224 -5.55 7.94 6.51
CA GLY A 224 -5.42 6.50 6.55
C GLY A 224 -4.46 6.02 7.63
N ALA A 225 -4.53 4.71 7.85
CA ALA A 225 -3.61 3.99 8.72
C ALA A 225 -3.11 2.75 7.98
N ASP A 226 -1.89 2.34 8.26
CA ASP A 226 -1.32 1.12 7.69
C ASP A 226 -0.64 0.22 8.73
N ALA A 227 -0.46 -1.04 8.33
CA ALA A 227 0.44 -1.97 8.97
C ALA A 227 1.12 -2.83 7.89
N GLU A 228 2.42 -3.02 8.01
CA GLU A 228 3.25 -3.73 7.04
C GLU A 228 4.20 -4.69 7.74
N ALA A 229 4.34 -5.91 7.21
CA ALA A 229 5.28 -6.91 7.68
C ALA A 229 6.01 -7.53 6.50
N GLY A 230 7.32 -7.71 6.63
CA GLY A 230 8.11 -8.24 5.53
C GLY A 230 9.49 -8.71 5.90
N VAL A 231 10.20 -9.10 4.86
CA VAL A 231 11.58 -9.56 4.91
C VAL A 231 12.45 -8.63 4.08
N ARG A 232 13.67 -8.38 4.58
CA ARG A 232 14.70 -7.62 3.86
C ARG A 232 15.95 -8.46 3.74
N ALA A 233 16.47 -8.57 2.53
CA ALA A 233 17.77 -9.15 2.22
C ALA A 233 18.74 -8.01 1.85
N THR A 234 19.72 -7.73 2.68
CA THR A 234 20.72 -6.68 2.46
C THR A 234 22.03 -7.29 2.00
N PHE A 235 22.59 -6.75 0.92
CA PHE A 235 23.83 -7.20 0.29
C PHE A 235 24.92 -6.14 0.45
N TRP A 236 26.13 -6.57 0.80
CA TRP A 236 27.31 -5.71 0.95
C TRP A 236 27.06 -4.48 1.81
N ARG A 237 26.10 -4.57 2.73
CA ARG A 237 25.69 -3.49 3.66
C ARG A 237 25.05 -2.25 3.00
N HIS A 238 24.83 -2.24 1.68
CA HIS A 238 24.37 -1.04 0.98
C HIS A 238 23.17 -1.25 0.09
N ALA A 239 23.05 -2.37 -0.59
CA ALA A 239 21.90 -2.67 -1.44
C ALA A 239 20.96 -3.66 -0.76
N TYR A 240 19.64 -3.52 -0.92
CA TYR A 240 18.72 -4.48 -0.38
C TYR A 240 17.52 -4.74 -1.29
N LEU A 241 16.95 -5.93 -1.14
CA LEU A 241 15.63 -6.31 -1.62
C LEU A 241 14.69 -6.45 -0.42
N GLU A 242 13.47 -6.00 -0.57
CA GLU A 242 12.43 -6.08 0.44
C GLU A 242 11.16 -6.63 -0.17
N PHE A 243 10.56 -7.63 0.49
CA PHE A 243 9.25 -8.15 0.16
C PHE A 243 8.34 -8.02 1.37
N ALA A 244 7.17 -7.42 1.17
CA ALA A 244 6.24 -7.11 2.24
C ALA A 244 4.80 -7.42 1.90
N ASN A 245 4.03 -7.65 2.96
CA ASN A 245 2.59 -7.65 3.00
C ASN A 245 2.14 -6.42 3.77
N LYS A 246 1.29 -5.61 3.17
CA LYS A 246 0.77 -4.38 3.76
C LYS A 246 -0.74 -4.39 3.75
N ILE A 247 -1.34 -3.87 4.80
CA ILE A 247 -2.77 -3.59 4.90
C ILE A 247 -2.97 -2.12 5.20
N ASP A 248 -3.94 -1.51 4.53
CA ASP A 248 -4.30 -0.11 4.72
C ASP A 248 -5.80 0.01 5.02
N GLY A 249 -6.15 0.89 5.93
CA GLY A 249 -7.50 1.38 6.15
C GLY A 249 -7.57 2.85 5.73
N LEU A 250 -8.40 3.18 4.74
CA LEU A 250 -8.38 4.46 4.03
C LEU A 250 -9.75 5.10 4.06
N ALA A 251 -9.85 6.35 4.54
CA ALA A 251 -11.08 7.12 4.62
C ALA A 251 -10.96 8.39 3.78
N TYR A 252 -11.58 8.38 2.62
CA TYR A 252 -11.69 9.53 1.73
C TYR A 252 -12.94 10.34 2.04
N SER A 253 -12.82 11.65 2.08
CA SER A 253 -13.92 12.58 2.32
C SER A 253 -13.77 13.82 1.45
N HIS A 254 -14.91 14.39 1.05
CA HIS A 254 -14.96 15.63 0.27
C HIS A 254 -14.16 15.60 -1.04
N LEU A 255 -14.10 14.45 -1.72
CA LEU A 255 -13.46 14.36 -3.02
C LEU A 255 -14.30 15.09 -4.07
N HIS A 256 -13.76 16.10 -4.70
CA HIS A 256 -14.42 16.83 -5.79
C HIS A 256 -14.66 15.92 -7.00
N ILE A 257 -15.90 15.90 -7.47
CA ILE A 257 -16.39 15.14 -8.63
C ILE A 257 -17.19 16.02 -9.59
N GLY A 258 -16.70 17.22 -9.88
CA GLY A 258 -17.40 18.24 -10.66
C GLY A 258 -18.44 18.97 -9.82
N ASN A 259 -19.74 18.75 -10.07
CA ASN A 259 -20.83 19.42 -9.38
C ASN A 259 -21.14 18.86 -7.99
N GLY A 260 -20.13 18.44 -7.23
CA GLY A 260 -20.34 17.88 -5.90
C GLY A 260 -19.13 17.16 -5.36
N GLU A 261 -19.38 16.28 -4.41
CA GLU A 261 -18.35 15.59 -3.67
C GLU A 261 -18.65 14.08 -3.54
N ALA A 262 -17.59 13.29 -3.43
CA ALA A 262 -17.65 11.87 -3.10
C ALA A 262 -17.00 11.61 -1.74
N LYS A 263 -17.51 10.57 -1.06
CA LYS A 263 -16.96 10.05 0.19
C LYS A 263 -16.90 8.53 0.13
N GLN A 264 -15.79 7.95 0.61
CA GLN A 264 -15.59 6.51 0.55
C GLN A 264 -14.61 6.04 1.62
N THR A 265 -14.86 4.88 2.21
CA THR A 265 -13.91 4.21 3.12
C THR A 265 -13.72 2.78 2.67
N PHE A 266 -12.47 2.35 2.51
CA PHE A 266 -12.14 1.00 2.10
C PHE A 266 -10.81 0.51 2.71
N GLY A 267 -10.67 -0.81 2.74
CA GLY A 267 -9.41 -1.48 3.04
C GLY A 267 -8.65 -1.82 1.76
N CYS A 268 -7.33 -1.74 1.83
CA CYS A 268 -6.43 -2.19 0.79
C CYS A 268 -5.45 -3.22 1.35
N TYR A 269 -5.23 -4.30 0.61
CA TYR A 269 -4.13 -5.23 0.86
C TYR A 269 -3.14 -5.10 -0.28
N GLN A 270 -1.85 -4.98 0.05
CA GLN A 270 -0.79 -4.83 -0.92
C GLN A 270 0.29 -5.91 -0.75
N LEU A 271 0.78 -6.43 -1.87
CA LEU A 271 2.08 -7.07 -1.96
C LEU A 271 3.07 -6.05 -2.49
N VAL A 272 4.16 -5.85 -1.76
CA VAL A 272 5.17 -4.84 -2.08
C VAL A 272 6.52 -5.53 -2.31
N LEU A 273 7.16 -5.19 -3.43
CA LEU A 273 8.52 -5.60 -3.75
C LEU A 273 9.36 -4.34 -3.98
N SER A 274 10.42 -4.16 -3.22
CA SER A 274 11.25 -2.96 -3.29
C SER A 274 12.72 -3.29 -3.43
N LEU A 275 13.41 -2.47 -4.20
CA LEU A 275 14.87 -2.39 -4.26
C LEU A 275 15.31 -1.11 -3.55
N GLY A 276 16.31 -1.21 -2.69
CA GLY A 276 16.74 -0.06 -1.93
C GLY A 276 18.24 0.01 -1.66
N LEU A 277 18.61 1.16 -1.14
CA LEU A 277 19.97 1.45 -0.68
C LEU A 277 19.91 1.82 0.79
N THR A 278 20.92 1.41 1.54
CA THR A 278 21.11 1.83 2.92
C THR A 278 22.48 2.45 3.11
N LEU A 279 22.53 3.49 3.92
CA LEU A 279 23.73 4.13 4.43
C LEU A 279 23.87 3.71 5.90
N PRO A 280 24.67 2.67 6.18
CA PRO A 280 24.85 2.16 7.53
C PRO A 280 25.35 3.25 8.47
N ALA A 281 24.96 3.18 9.73
CA ALA A 281 25.49 4.06 10.75
C ALA A 281 27.03 3.98 10.75
N LYS A 282 27.70 5.10 10.91
CA LYS A 282 29.15 5.10 11.13
C LYS A 282 29.44 4.27 12.36
N GLY A 283 30.18 3.18 12.21
CA GLY A 283 30.51 2.30 13.32
C GLY A 283 31.06 3.15 14.47
N SER A 284 30.49 3.01 15.67
CA SER A 284 31.18 3.50 16.85
C SER A 284 32.53 2.79 16.85
N LYS A 285 33.60 3.54 16.74
CA LYS A 285 34.94 3.00 17.02
C LYS A 285 34.80 2.34 18.38
N ALA A 286 35.00 1.02 18.44
CA ALA A 286 35.11 0.34 19.71
C ALA A 286 36.14 1.10 20.53
N GLN A 287 35.70 1.75 21.60
CA GLN A 287 36.56 2.22 22.66
C GLN A 287 37.13 1.02 23.39
#